data_26e29843fc8c50215d4346be8773c749
#
_entry.id   26e29843fc8c50215d4346be8773c749
#
_cell.length_a   1.000
_cell.length_b   1.000
_cell.length_c   1.000
_cell.angle_alpha   90.00
_cell.angle_beta   90.00
_cell.angle_gamma   90.00
#
_symmetry.space_group_name_H-M   'P 1'
#
loop_
_entity.id
_entity.type
_entity.pdbx_description
1 polymer ?
#
loop_
_entity_poly.entity_id
_entity_poly.type
_entity_poly.pdbx_seq_one_letter_code
_entity_poly.pdbx_strand_id
1 'polypeptide(L)'
;MTTREMTFGAFVPQGWKTELVAIEGAEAKWAKAVEVAELAEALGYDSIWVYDHFHNVPVPAHAAVFECWTTLAALSQRTSRVRLGQMVGCAAYRNPGLLAKITSNIDVISGGRLDWGIGAGWYEHEFRAYGYDFPPAADRIRVLRETVEIVRSMWTEPDTSYEGRFFTLSGAQCDPKPVQAPHPPILIGGGGEQLTLRVVARLADRSNFGGNPEEFAHKCEVLARHCEVVGRDYDDIEKTWSPEVFVRETEAEVRAVGGSTFGEPFESWQAGNLVGTPDQVIERIGLYREMGCTSIIPWCRDYPATDTLTLFAEQVVPSAR
;
A
#
# COMPACT_ATOMS: atom_id res chain seq x y z
N MET A 1 8.97 -12.51 -23.14
CA MET A 1 8.47 -11.95 -21.86
C MET A 1 9.44 -12.40 -20.77
N THR A 2 10.24 -11.51 -20.23
CA THR A 2 11.01 -11.76 -19.01
C THR A 2 10.01 -11.81 -17.87
N THR A 3 9.76 -12.98 -17.30
CA THR A 3 8.94 -13.10 -16.09
C THR A 3 9.64 -12.32 -14.98
N ARG A 4 9.06 -11.19 -14.56
CA ARG A 4 9.54 -10.48 -13.36
C ARG A 4 9.38 -11.43 -12.17
N GLU A 5 10.38 -11.50 -11.33
CA GLU A 5 10.29 -12.24 -10.06
C GLU A 5 9.21 -11.63 -9.18
N MET A 6 8.38 -12.46 -8.55
CA MET A 6 7.33 -12.00 -7.64
C MET A 6 7.96 -11.42 -6.37
N THR A 7 7.51 -10.23 -5.96
CA THR A 7 7.96 -9.59 -4.71
C THR A 7 6.90 -9.68 -3.63
N PHE A 8 7.36 -9.74 -2.37
CA PHE A 8 6.49 -9.86 -1.20
C PHE A 8 6.77 -8.76 -0.20
N GLY A 9 5.74 -7.98 0.09
CA GLY A 9 5.78 -6.98 1.17
C GLY A 9 5.16 -7.53 2.45
N ALA A 10 5.28 -6.76 3.53
CA ALA A 10 4.57 -6.99 4.78
C ALA A 10 4.04 -5.68 5.33
N PHE A 11 2.80 -5.67 5.84
CA PHE A 11 2.34 -4.53 6.62
C PHE A 11 2.99 -4.56 8.01
N VAL A 12 3.30 -3.37 8.51
CA VAL A 12 3.72 -3.18 9.91
C VAL A 12 2.48 -2.83 10.74
N PRO A 13 2.27 -3.46 11.90
CA PRO A 13 1.15 -3.11 12.77
C PRO A 13 1.28 -1.66 13.25
N GLN A 14 0.25 -0.88 12.98
CA GLN A 14 0.21 0.58 13.20
C GLN A 14 -0.93 0.98 14.13
N GLY A 15 -1.85 0.05 14.40
CA GLY A 15 -3.03 0.26 15.23
C GLY A 15 -4.32 0.54 14.45
N TRP A 16 -4.24 0.69 13.13
CA TRP A 16 -5.40 1.03 12.30
C TRP A 16 -6.53 -0.01 12.36
N LYS A 17 -6.21 -1.30 12.33
CA LYS A 17 -7.17 -2.40 12.46
C LYS A 17 -7.34 -2.89 13.92
N THR A 18 -7.03 -2.03 14.89
CA THR A 18 -7.07 -2.32 16.33
C THR A 18 -6.10 -3.40 16.83
N GLU A 19 -5.17 -3.83 16.00
CA GLU A 19 -4.25 -4.93 16.26
C GLU A 19 -3.29 -4.69 17.42
N LEU A 20 -3.09 -3.42 17.83
CA LEU A 20 -2.22 -3.06 18.95
C LEU A 20 -2.99 -2.83 20.27
N VAL A 21 -4.31 -3.05 20.29
CA VAL A 21 -5.14 -2.68 21.44
C VAL A 21 -4.79 -3.47 22.72
N ALA A 22 -4.40 -4.73 22.57
CA ALA A 22 -4.03 -5.61 23.69
C ALA A 22 -2.67 -5.29 24.32
N ILE A 23 -1.84 -4.46 23.67
CA ILE A 23 -0.54 -4.05 24.20
C ILE A 23 -0.74 -2.80 25.07
N GLU A 24 -0.24 -2.81 26.30
CA GLU A 24 -0.30 -1.64 27.18
C GLU A 24 0.82 -0.64 26.89
N GLY A 25 0.48 0.66 26.94
CA GLY A 25 1.43 1.76 26.74
C GLY A 25 1.78 2.04 25.28
N ALA A 26 1.94 3.32 24.95
CA ALA A 26 2.24 3.77 23.58
C ALA A 26 3.64 3.34 23.12
N GLU A 27 4.61 3.38 24.04
CA GLU A 27 5.99 2.98 23.75
C GLU A 27 6.09 1.48 23.42
N ALA A 28 5.35 0.62 24.14
CA ALA A 28 5.32 -0.81 23.87
C ALA A 28 4.63 -1.14 22.53
N LYS A 29 3.57 -0.38 22.16
CA LYS A 29 2.94 -0.48 20.85
C LYS A 29 3.90 -0.11 19.72
N TRP A 30 4.65 0.99 19.90
CA TRP A 30 5.67 1.41 18.96
C TRP A 30 6.81 0.38 18.86
N ALA A 31 7.29 -0.14 20.00
CA ALA A 31 8.32 -1.19 20.01
C ALA A 31 7.88 -2.43 19.22
N LYS A 32 6.61 -2.83 19.31
CA LYS A 32 6.05 -3.94 18.52
C LYS A 32 6.03 -3.63 17.02
N ALA A 33 5.69 -2.42 16.63
CA ALA A 33 5.76 -2.02 15.21
C ALA A 33 7.19 -2.10 14.66
N VAL A 34 8.18 -1.64 15.44
CA VAL A 34 9.60 -1.74 15.08
C VAL A 34 10.05 -3.20 15.01
N GLU A 35 9.71 -4.02 16.00
CA GLU A 35 10.02 -5.46 16.04
C GLU A 35 9.52 -6.17 14.77
N VAL A 36 8.27 -5.92 14.36
CA VAL A 36 7.70 -6.54 13.16
C VAL A 36 8.41 -6.05 11.89
N ALA A 37 8.77 -4.78 11.80
CA ALA A 37 9.50 -4.24 10.66
C ALA A 37 10.90 -4.88 10.53
N GLU A 38 11.63 -4.98 11.63
CA GLU A 38 12.95 -5.63 11.68
C GLU A 38 12.86 -7.14 11.39
N LEU A 39 11.82 -7.80 11.90
CA LEU A 39 11.55 -9.23 11.62
C LEU A 39 11.23 -9.45 10.15
N ALA A 40 10.39 -8.62 9.53
CA ALA A 40 10.09 -8.72 8.11
C ALA A 40 11.37 -8.59 7.26
N GLU A 41 12.27 -7.65 7.59
CA GLU A 41 13.56 -7.54 6.94
C GLU A 41 14.42 -8.79 7.15
N ALA A 42 14.48 -9.32 8.35
CA ALA A 42 15.27 -10.52 8.69
C ALA A 42 14.74 -11.77 7.95
N LEU A 43 13.43 -11.89 7.78
CA LEU A 43 12.77 -12.99 7.06
C LEU A 43 12.87 -12.86 5.54
N GLY A 44 13.43 -11.78 5.00
CA GLY A 44 13.67 -11.61 3.57
C GLY A 44 12.48 -11.05 2.77
N TYR A 45 11.54 -10.37 3.42
CA TYR A 45 10.55 -9.58 2.70
C TYR A 45 11.23 -8.46 1.89
N ASP A 46 10.62 -8.12 0.74
CA ASP A 46 11.16 -7.11 -0.18
C ASP A 46 10.80 -5.68 0.26
N SER A 47 9.67 -5.52 0.98
CA SER A 47 9.16 -4.21 1.39
C SER A 47 8.29 -4.28 2.65
N ILE A 48 8.23 -3.15 3.37
CA ILE A 48 7.30 -2.96 4.48
C ILE A 48 6.36 -1.79 4.19
N TRP A 49 5.12 -1.90 4.69
CA TRP A 49 4.03 -0.99 4.33
C TRP A 49 3.26 -0.54 5.56
N VAL A 50 2.73 0.69 5.51
CA VAL A 50 1.85 1.27 6.52
C VAL A 50 0.60 1.87 5.86
N TYR A 51 -0.44 2.12 6.64
CA TYR A 51 -1.65 2.82 6.21
C TYR A 51 -1.56 4.32 6.50
N ASP A 52 -2.27 5.14 5.74
CA ASP A 52 -2.42 6.58 6.00
C ASP A 52 -3.81 6.86 6.59
N HIS A 53 -3.97 6.47 7.84
CA HIS A 53 -5.19 6.65 8.62
C HIS A 53 -4.90 7.28 9.98
N PHE A 54 -5.90 7.95 10.55
CA PHE A 54 -5.83 8.63 11.84
C PHE A 54 -6.71 7.95 12.89
N HIS A 55 -7.76 7.25 12.45
CA HIS A 55 -8.70 6.53 13.29
C HIS A 55 -8.75 5.05 12.92
N ASN A 56 -9.11 4.22 13.91
CA ASN A 56 -9.29 2.78 13.70
C ASN A 56 -10.51 2.47 12.83
N VAL A 57 -10.51 1.29 12.25
CA VAL A 57 -11.64 0.67 11.56
C VAL A 57 -12.02 -0.64 12.27
N PRO A 58 -13.26 -1.15 12.10
CA PRO A 58 -14.37 -0.60 11.30
C PRO A 58 -15.09 0.57 11.95
N VAL A 59 -14.90 0.78 13.25
CA VAL A 59 -15.50 1.86 14.04
C VAL A 59 -14.39 2.59 14.78
N PRO A 60 -14.35 3.93 14.74
CA PRO A 60 -13.36 4.70 15.48
C PRO A 60 -13.40 4.38 16.98
N ALA A 61 -12.23 4.16 17.55
CA ALA A 61 -12.04 3.91 18.98
C ALA A 61 -10.92 4.81 19.52
N HIS A 62 -10.90 5.03 20.83
CA HIS A 62 -9.77 5.70 21.50
C HIS A 62 -8.59 4.72 21.66
N ALA A 63 -8.01 4.32 20.53
CA ALA A 63 -6.86 3.42 20.46
C ALA A 63 -5.77 4.05 19.57
N ALA A 64 -4.52 3.66 19.83
CA ALA A 64 -3.39 4.22 19.10
C ALA A 64 -3.47 3.88 17.59
N VAL A 65 -3.24 4.89 16.77
CA VAL A 65 -2.91 4.77 15.34
C VAL A 65 -1.70 5.66 15.10
N PHE A 66 -0.58 5.09 14.69
CA PHE A 66 0.63 5.84 14.40
C PHE A 66 0.53 6.53 13.03
N GLU A 67 0.94 7.80 12.95
CA GLU A 67 0.89 8.59 11.72
C GLU A 67 1.86 8.02 10.68
N CYS A 68 1.42 7.97 9.45
CA CYS A 68 2.06 7.28 8.32
C CYS A 68 3.50 7.74 8.07
N TRP A 69 3.72 9.04 7.84
CA TRP A 69 5.01 9.56 7.37
C TRP A 69 6.07 9.60 8.45
N THR A 70 5.68 9.91 9.68
CA THR A 70 6.58 9.86 10.84
C THR A 70 6.97 8.43 11.17
N THR A 71 6.04 7.48 11.01
CA THR A 71 6.32 6.04 11.13
C THR A 71 7.33 5.59 10.08
N LEU A 72 7.12 5.91 8.79
CA LEU A 72 8.06 5.51 7.72
C LEU A 72 9.44 6.13 7.92
N ALA A 73 9.52 7.41 8.30
CA ALA A 73 10.80 8.06 8.59
C ALA A 73 11.56 7.35 9.72
N ALA A 74 10.86 6.97 10.79
CA ALA A 74 11.47 6.24 11.91
C ALA A 74 11.89 4.82 11.49
N LEU A 75 11.05 4.06 10.80
CA LEU A 75 11.34 2.71 10.33
C LEU A 75 12.48 2.68 9.30
N SER A 76 12.66 3.74 8.51
CA SER A 76 13.77 3.86 7.57
C SER A 76 15.14 3.82 8.25
N GLN A 77 15.21 4.22 9.53
CA GLN A 77 16.43 4.20 10.34
C GLN A 77 16.60 2.90 11.15
N ARG A 78 15.57 2.06 11.17
CA ARG A 78 15.57 0.75 11.84
C ARG A 78 15.80 -0.41 10.87
N THR A 79 15.68 -0.16 9.59
CA THR A 79 15.85 -1.13 8.49
C THR A 79 16.90 -0.64 7.51
N SER A 80 17.47 -1.55 6.72
CA SER A 80 18.58 -1.24 5.81
C SER A 80 18.37 -1.69 4.36
N ARG A 81 17.47 -2.66 4.12
CA ARG A 81 17.26 -3.29 2.81
C ARG A 81 15.84 -3.20 2.31
N VAL A 82 14.85 -3.47 3.18
CA VAL A 82 13.44 -3.46 2.76
C VAL A 82 13.03 -2.09 2.24
N ARG A 83 12.26 -2.08 1.17
CA ARG A 83 11.63 -0.87 0.67
C ARG A 83 10.51 -0.42 1.61
N LEU A 84 10.14 0.82 1.55
CA LEU A 84 9.24 1.48 2.50
C LEU A 84 8.07 2.09 1.73
N GLY A 85 6.86 1.69 2.02
CA GLY A 85 5.68 2.19 1.31
C GLY A 85 4.49 2.48 2.21
N GLN A 86 3.55 3.22 1.67
CA GLN A 86 2.21 3.35 2.24
C GLN A 86 1.15 2.83 1.29
N MET A 87 0.14 2.16 1.83
CA MET A 87 -0.95 1.54 1.08
C MET A 87 -2.31 2.06 1.57
N VAL A 88 -2.76 3.19 1.10
CA VAL A 88 -2.07 4.19 0.32
C VAL A 88 -2.26 5.56 0.98
N GLY A 89 -1.32 6.49 0.76
CA GLY A 89 -1.45 7.88 1.22
C GLY A 89 -2.72 8.52 0.67
N CYS A 90 -3.41 9.31 1.48
CA CYS A 90 -4.59 10.05 1.04
C CYS A 90 -4.18 11.38 0.42
N ALA A 91 -4.48 11.58 -0.87
CA ALA A 91 -4.11 12.78 -1.61
C ALA A 91 -4.70 14.08 -1.01
N ALA A 92 -5.82 13.99 -0.30
CA ALA A 92 -6.48 15.15 0.30
C ALA A 92 -5.92 15.57 1.66
N TYR A 93 -5.13 14.71 2.34
CA TYR A 93 -4.67 15.01 3.70
C TYR A 93 -3.46 15.95 3.76
N ARG A 94 -2.80 16.21 2.65
CA ARG A 94 -1.60 17.07 2.61
C ARG A 94 -1.56 17.91 1.34
N ASN A 95 -1.07 19.15 1.48
CA ASN A 95 -0.75 19.96 0.31
C ASN A 95 0.29 19.23 -0.55
N PRO A 96 0.12 19.14 -1.89
CA PRO A 96 1.01 18.35 -2.75
C PRO A 96 2.47 18.86 -2.74
N GLY A 97 2.69 20.15 -2.58
CA GLY A 97 4.05 20.71 -2.45
C GLY A 97 4.74 20.24 -1.16
N LEU A 98 4.01 20.22 -0.03
CA LEU A 98 4.53 19.66 1.21
C LEU A 98 4.74 18.14 1.09
N LEU A 99 3.83 17.44 0.43
CA LEU A 99 3.94 16.01 0.22
C LEU A 99 5.15 15.63 -0.62
N ALA A 100 5.48 16.41 -1.65
CA ALA A 100 6.71 16.26 -2.43
C ALA A 100 7.96 16.37 -1.56
N LYS A 101 7.98 17.33 -0.62
CA LYS A 101 9.09 17.48 0.34
C LYS A 101 9.21 16.32 1.30
N ILE A 102 8.09 15.86 1.87
CA ILE A 102 8.06 14.72 2.80
C ILE A 102 8.60 13.47 2.11
N THR A 103 8.08 13.14 0.94
CA THR A 103 8.44 11.93 0.18
C THR A 103 9.89 11.98 -0.31
N SER A 104 10.35 13.11 -0.82
CA SER A 104 11.76 13.30 -1.19
C SER A 104 12.69 13.11 0.02
N ASN A 105 12.34 13.67 1.18
CA ASN A 105 13.16 13.52 2.37
C ASN A 105 13.23 12.06 2.85
N ILE A 106 12.10 11.34 2.83
CA ILE A 106 12.11 9.91 3.21
C ILE A 106 12.94 9.09 2.22
N ASP A 107 12.87 9.41 0.92
CA ASP A 107 13.69 8.75 -0.08
C ASP A 107 15.19 8.95 0.20
N VAL A 108 15.61 10.19 0.47
CA VAL A 108 17.01 10.51 0.84
C VAL A 108 17.42 9.83 2.14
N ILE A 109 16.60 9.96 3.20
CA ILE A 109 16.88 9.38 4.54
C ILE A 109 16.99 7.86 4.48
N SER A 110 16.19 7.22 3.63
CA SER A 110 16.21 5.76 3.47
C SER A 110 17.26 5.25 2.48
N GLY A 111 17.97 6.14 1.77
CA GLY A 111 18.92 5.76 0.73
C GLY A 111 18.26 5.19 -0.53
N GLY A 112 17.10 5.76 -0.93
CA GLY A 112 16.41 5.38 -2.17
C GLY A 112 15.48 4.18 -2.03
N ARG A 113 14.90 3.94 -0.84
CA ARG A 113 14.03 2.80 -0.58
C ARG A 113 12.53 3.15 -0.56
N LEU A 114 12.13 4.38 -0.85
CA LEU A 114 10.73 4.76 -0.86
C LEU A 114 9.99 4.17 -2.07
N ASP A 115 8.82 3.58 -1.82
CA ASP A 115 7.75 3.30 -2.77
C ASP A 115 6.57 4.21 -2.42
N TRP A 116 6.28 5.21 -3.25
CA TRP A 116 5.22 6.16 -2.94
C TRP A 116 3.86 5.64 -3.37
N GLY A 117 3.07 5.17 -2.40
CA GLY A 117 1.68 4.79 -2.63
C GLY A 117 0.74 5.96 -2.38
N ILE A 118 -0.26 6.18 -3.26
CA ILE A 118 -1.24 7.26 -3.12
C ILE A 118 -2.60 6.84 -3.65
N GLY A 119 -3.68 7.41 -3.07
CA GLY A 119 -5.06 7.18 -3.46
C GLY A 119 -5.95 8.38 -3.20
N ALA A 120 -7.20 8.28 -3.65
CA ALA A 120 -8.17 9.37 -3.57
C ALA A 120 -8.78 9.59 -2.17
N GLY A 121 -8.54 8.67 -1.22
CA GLY A 121 -9.22 8.65 0.08
C GLY A 121 -10.67 8.16 -0.01
N TRP A 122 -11.13 7.51 1.06
CA TRP A 122 -12.46 6.89 1.12
C TRP A 122 -13.15 7.02 2.49
N TYR A 123 -12.36 7.14 3.58
CA TYR A 123 -12.89 7.10 4.95
C TYR A 123 -13.43 8.46 5.36
N GLU A 124 -14.67 8.75 4.98
CA GLU A 124 -15.37 10.03 5.20
C GLU A 124 -15.30 10.50 6.66
N HIS A 125 -15.37 9.55 7.63
CA HIS A 125 -15.29 9.87 9.04
C HIS A 125 -14.01 10.65 9.40
N GLU A 126 -12.84 10.21 8.88
CA GLU A 126 -11.57 10.90 9.13
C GLU A 126 -11.53 12.28 8.49
N PHE A 127 -11.99 12.42 7.25
CA PHE A 127 -12.07 13.72 6.59
C PHE A 127 -12.82 14.72 7.45
N ARG A 128 -14.02 14.36 7.93
CA ARG A 128 -14.84 15.24 8.76
C ARG A 128 -14.24 15.50 10.13
N ALA A 129 -13.68 14.48 10.78
CA ALA A 129 -13.10 14.60 12.12
C ALA A 129 -11.87 15.51 12.15
N TYR A 130 -11.07 15.52 11.09
CA TYR A 130 -9.85 16.33 10.99
C TYR A 130 -10.04 17.64 10.18
N GLY A 131 -11.28 17.99 9.84
CA GLY A 131 -11.60 19.25 9.18
C GLY A 131 -11.26 19.30 7.68
N TYR A 132 -11.11 18.15 7.05
CA TYR A 132 -10.97 18.05 5.60
C TYR A 132 -12.34 18.00 4.93
N ASP A 133 -12.47 18.64 3.77
CA ASP A 133 -13.64 18.50 2.91
C ASP A 133 -13.70 17.08 2.34
N PHE A 134 -14.93 16.51 2.29
CA PHE A 134 -15.17 15.23 1.64
C PHE A 134 -16.03 15.41 0.37
N PRO A 135 -15.40 15.84 -0.73
CA PRO A 135 -16.10 16.05 -1.98
C PRO A 135 -16.49 14.72 -2.65
N PRO A 136 -17.37 14.76 -3.70
CA PRO A 136 -17.71 13.57 -4.47
C PRO A 136 -16.47 12.82 -4.98
N ALA A 137 -16.57 11.50 -5.14
CA ALA A 137 -15.46 10.63 -5.54
C ALA A 137 -14.74 11.11 -6.82
N ALA A 138 -15.48 11.63 -7.80
CA ALA A 138 -14.89 12.16 -9.02
C ALA A 138 -13.94 13.35 -8.77
N ASP A 139 -14.24 14.21 -7.81
CA ASP A 139 -13.37 15.34 -7.47
C ASP A 139 -12.18 14.88 -6.63
N ARG A 140 -12.37 13.91 -5.71
CA ARG A 140 -11.25 13.31 -4.98
C ARG A 140 -10.24 12.63 -5.92
N ILE A 141 -10.72 11.97 -6.99
CA ILE A 141 -9.84 11.36 -8.01
C ILE A 141 -9.14 12.43 -8.86
N ARG A 142 -9.77 13.59 -9.11
CA ARG A 142 -9.10 14.71 -9.78
C ARG A 142 -8.03 15.34 -8.88
N VAL A 143 -8.30 15.49 -7.57
CA VAL A 143 -7.29 15.89 -6.57
C VAL A 143 -6.12 14.91 -6.58
N LEU A 144 -6.36 13.60 -6.56
CA LEU A 144 -5.32 12.59 -6.70
C LEU A 144 -4.46 12.82 -7.96
N ARG A 145 -5.09 13.03 -9.12
CA ARG A 145 -4.36 13.27 -10.36
C ARG A 145 -3.45 14.50 -10.27
N GLU A 146 -4.01 15.65 -9.86
CA GLU A 146 -3.23 16.89 -9.73
C GLU A 146 -2.09 16.74 -8.70
N THR A 147 -2.35 16.03 -7.59
CA THR A 147 -1.32 15.72 -6.58
C THR A 147 -0.16 14.94 -7.19
N VAL A 148 -0.44 13.88 -7.97
CA VAL A 148 0.62 13.07 -8.59
C VAL A 148 1.39 13.89 -9.64
N GLU A 149 0.71 14.66 -10.46
CA GLU A 149 1.33 15.54 -11.46
C GLU A 149 2.30 16.56 -10.79
N ILE A 150 1.86 17.21 -9.72
CA ILE A 150 2.65 18.18 -8.96
C ILE A 150 3.86 17.53 -8.28
N VAL A 151 3.63 16.45 -7.54
CA VAL A 151 4.70 15.78 -6.80
C VAL A 151 5.78 15.27 -7.75
N ARG A 152 5.39 14.64 -8.86
CA ARG A 152 6.33 14.17 -9.88
C ARG A 152 7.13 15.33 -10.48
N SER A 153 6.47 16.44 -10.85
CA SER A 153 7.15 17.65 -11.35
C SER A 153 8.15 18.18 -10.33
N MET A 154 7.76 18.30 -9.06
CA MET A 154 8.64 18.78 -8.00
C MET A 154 9.86 17.88 -7.75
N TRP A 155 9.75 16.58 -8.02
CA TRP A 155 10.87 15.65 -7.90
C TRP A 155 11.86 15.75 -9.07
N THR A 156 11.37 16.09 -10.28
CA THR A 156 12.16 15.99 -11.51
C THR A 156 12.61 17.35 -12.06
N GLU A 157 11.82 18.40 -11.83
CA GLU A 157 12.11 19.74 -12.35
C GLU A 157 12.81 20.62 -11.31
N PRO A 158 13.65 21.57 -11.71
CA PRO A 158 14.27 22.54 -10.80
C PRO A 158 13.23 23.34 -10.02
N ASP A 159 12.26 23.92 -10.72
CA ASP A 159 11.16 24.72 -10.18
C ASP A 159 9.83 24.22 -10.78
N THR A 160 8.82 24.10 -9.95
CA THR A 160 7.48 23.68 -10.38
C THR A 160 6.49 24.83 -10.27
N SER A 161 5.86 25.16 -11.39
CA SER A 161 4.64 25.97 -11.44
C SER A 161 3.51 25.13 -11.98
N TYR A 162 2.35 25.21 -11.35
CA TYR A 162 1.18 24.40 -11.72
C TYR A 162 -0.09 25.23 -11.57
N GLU A 163 -0.96 25.18 -12.54
CA GLU A 163 -2.28 25.82 -12.50
C GLU A 163 -3.36 24.76 -12.80
N GLY A 164 -3.95 24.24 -11.74
CA GLY A 164 -4.99 23.22 -11.79
C GLY A 164 -6.33 23.72 -11.29
N ARG A 165 -7.29 22.81 -11.20
CA ARG A 165 -8.60 23.12 -10.63
C ARG A 165 -8.56 23.21 -9.09
N PHE A 166 -7.69 22.43 -8.46
CA PHE A 166 -7.64 22.28 -7.00
C PHE A 166 -6.37 22.89 -6.40
N PHE A 167 -5.31 22.95 -7.18
CA PHE A 167 -4.02 23.46 -6.70
C PHE A 167 -3.42 24.47 -7.68
N THR A 168 -2.77 25.49 -7.11
CA THR A 168 -1.95 26.44 -7.84
C THR A 168 -0.61 26.58 -7.14
N LEU A 169 0.50 26.37 -7.85
CA LEU A 169 1.87 26.54 -7.37
C LEU A 169 2.61 27.51 -8.28
N SER A 170 3.51 28.28 -7.70
CA SER A 170 4.35 29.23 -8.43
C SER A 170 5.80 29.11 -7.99
N GLY A 171 6.66 28.51 -8.83
CA GLY A 171 8.09 28.36 -8.57
C GLY A 171 8.41 27.52 -7.32
N ALA A 172 7.62 26.48 -7.03
CA ALA A 172 7.84 25.60 -5.89
C ALA A 172 9.10 24.75 -6.09
N GLN A 173 9.95 24.68 -5.07
CA GLN A 173 11.22 23.94 -5.10
C GLN A 173 11.19 22.73 -4.17
N CYS A 174 11.78 21.64 -4.62
CA CYS A 174 11.96 20.40 -3.86
C CYS A 174 13.43 20.00 -3.84
N ASP A 175 14.17 20.56 -2.87
CA ASP A 175 15.56 20.19 -2.57
C ASP A 175 15.67 19.78 -1.09
N PRO A 176 16.34 18.62 -0.82
CA PRO A 176 16.94 17.71 -1.80
C PRO A 176 15.91 17.03 -2.70
N LYS A 177 16.32 16.72 -3.93
CA LYS A 177 15.56 15.81 -4.81
C LYS A 177 15.62 14.39 -4.25
N PRO A 178 14.67 13.49 -4.61
CA PRO A 178 14.83 12.06 -4.35
C PRO A 178 16.15 11.53 -4.91
N VAL A 179 16.70 10.49 -4.29
CA VAL A 179 17.91 9.83 -4.81
C VAL A 179 17.58 8.80 -5.89
N GLN A 180 16.36 8.30 -5.92
CA GLN A 180 15.89 7.40 -6.99
C GLN A 180 15.67 8.17 -8.30
N ALA A 181 16.15 7.63 -9.42
CA ALA A 181 16.02 8.22 -10.74
C ALA A 181 15.14 7.33 -11.64
N PRO A 182 14.20 7.91 -12.42
CA PRO A 182 13.93 9.35 -12.53
C PRO A 182 13.17 9.90 -11.31
N HIS A 183 12.53 9.09 -10.51
CA HIS A 183 11.81 9.40 -9.27
C HIS A 183 11.48 8.09 -8.50
N PRO A 184 11.08 8.16 -7.22
CA PRO A 184 10.55 7.01 -6.49
C PRO A 184 9.36 6.40 -7.23
N PRO A 185 9.20 5.05 -7.25
CA PRO A 185 8.06 4.40 -7.89
C PRO A 185 6.74 4.93 -7.33
N ILE A 186 5.80 5.26 -8.23
CA ILE A 186 4.47 5.78 -7.91
C ILE A 186 3.46 4.64 -7.97
N LEU A 187 2.93 4.24 -6.82
CA LEU A 187 1.85 3.28 -6.71
C LEU A 187 0.52 4.01 -6.52
N ILE A 188 -0.44 3.79 -7.41
CA ILE A 188 -1.80 4.32 -7.23
C ILE A 188 -2.72 3.18 -6.80
N GLY A 189 -3.37 3.37 -5.64
CA GLY A 189 -4.34 2.43 -5.09
C GLY A 189 -5.78 2.79 -5.44
N GLY A 190 -6.56 1.74 -5.73
CA GLY A 190 -8.00 1.82 -6.00
C GLY A 190 -8.39 1.25 -7.35
N GLY A 191 -9.53 0.55 -7.36
CA GLY A 191 -10.04 -0.19 -8.52
C GLY A 191 -11.16 0.52 -9.29
N GLY A 192 -11.34 1.84 -9.14
CA GLY A 192 -12.37 2.61 -9.85
C GLY A 192 -12.13 2.64 -11.35
N GLU A 193 -12.99 1.94 -12.11
CA GLU A 193 -12.77 1.61 -13.54
C GLU A 193 -12.71 2.83 -14.43
N GLN A 194 -13.62 3.80 -14.25
CA GLN A 194 -13.78 4.93 -15.17
C GLN A 194 -12.76 6.04 -14.97
N LEU A 195 -12.33 6.27 -13.72
CA LEU A 195 -11.51 7.42 -13.39
C LEU A 195 -10.16 6.99 -12.78
N THR A 196 -10.15 6.14 -11.75
CA THR A 196 -8.91 5.77 -11.05
C THR A 196 -7.95 5.01 -11.97
N LEU A 197 -8.42 3.96 -12.65
CA LEU A 197 -7.57 3.19 -13.56
C LEU A 197 -7.11 4.02 -14.78
N ARG A 198 -7.85 5.06 -15.17
CA ARG A 198 -7.39 6.02 -16.17
C ARG A 198 -6.24 6.90 -15.65
N VAL A 199 -6.25 7.28 -14.38
CA VAL A 199 -5.12 8.00 -13.74
C VAL A 199 -3.92 7.08 -13.63
N VAL A 200 -4.13 5.83 -13.21
CA VAL A 200 -3.09 4.78 -13.20
C VAL A 200 -2.41 4.66 -14.55
N ALA A 201 -3.16 4.44 -15.62
CA ALA A 201 -2.63 4.29 -16.99
C ALA A 201 -1.74 5.47 -17.43
N ARG A 202 -2.00 6.67 -16.92
CA ARG A 202 -1.25 7.88 -17.30
C ARG A 202 -0.02 8.15 -16.44
N LEU A 203 -0.08 7.83 -15.14
CA LEU A 203 0.84 8.42 -14.17
C LEU A 203 1.53 7.41 -13.24
N ALA A 204 1.00 6.19 -13.10
CA ALA A 204 1.52 5.24 -12.12
C ALA A 204 2.57 4.30 -12.70
N ASP A 205 3.55 3.92 -11.88
CA ASP A 205 4.48 2.81 -12.16
C ASP A 205 3.90 1.49 -11.65
N ARG A 206 3.03 1.57 -10.63
CA ARG A 206 2.38 0.42 -10.01
C ARG A 206 0.90 0.70 -9.76
N SER A 207 0.07 -0.32 -9.89
CA SER A 207 -1.36 -0.28 -9.58
C SER A 207 -1.67 -1.26 -8.48
N ASN A 208 -2.43 -0.83 -7.46
CA ASN A 208 -2.97 -1.72 -6.45
C ASN A 208 -4.50 -1.73 -6.50
N PHE A 209 -5.06 -2.89 -6.71
CA PHE A 209 -6.49 -3.15 -6.58
C PHE A 209 -6.72 -4.54 -6.00
N GLY A 210 -7.83 -4.70 -5.30
CA GLY A 210 -8.24 -5.96 -4.68
C GLY A 210 -9.27 -6.70 -5.51
N GLY A 211 -9.79 -7.75 -4.92
CA GLY A 211 -10.84 -8.59 -5.43
C GLY A 211 -10.44 -10.07 -5.48
N ASN A 212 -11.44 -10.92 -5.67
CA ASN A 212 -11.21 -12.32 -6.00
C ASN A 212 -10.54 -12.43 -7.39
N PRO A 213 -10.10 -13.63 -7.84
CA PRO A 213 -9.39 -13.77 -9.11
C PRO A 213 -10.14 -13.21 -10.33
N GLU A 214 -11.46 -13.38 -10.40
CA GLU A 214 -12.28 -12.88 -11.52
C GLU A 214 -12.34 -11.35 -11.54
N GLU A 215 -12.52 -10.75 -10.38
CA GLU A 215 -12.52 -9.29 -10.22
C GLU A 215 -11.14 -8.69 -10.53
N PHE A 216 -10.06 -9.35 -10.08
CA PHE A 216 -8.70 -8.90 -10.37
C PHE A 216 -8.41 -8.96 -11.87
N ALA A 217 -8.75 -10.06 -12.54
CA ALA A 217 -8.60 -10.21 -13.99
C ALA A 217 -9.38 -9.12 -14.75
N HIS A 218 -10.64 -8.88 -14.35
CA HIS A 218 -11.45 -7.81 -14.94
C HIS A 218 -10.80 -6.43 -14.80
N LYS A 219 -10.22 -6.10 -13.62
CA LYS A 219 -9.50 -4.83 -13.44
C LYS A 219 -8.26 -4.72 -14.31
N CYS A 220 -7.54 -5.82 -14.50
CA CYS A 220 -6.41 -5.88 -15.44
C CYS A 220 -6.85 -5.55 -16.88
N GLU A 221 -7.96 -6.13 -17.34
CA GLU A 221 -8.51 -5.83 -18.68
C GLU A 221 -8.93 -4.36 -18.83
N VAL A 222 -9.57 -3.78 -17.80
CA VAL A 222 -9.95 -2.37 -17.80
C VAL A 222 -8.71 -1.47 -17.86
N LEU A 223 -7.69 -1.78 -17.09
CA LEU A 223 -6.43 -1.05 -17.09
C LEU A 223 -5.74 -1.14 -18.47
N ALA A 224 -5.68 -2.32 -19.08
CA ALA A 224 -5.11 -2.51 -20.40
C ALA A 224 -5.81 -1.62 -21.46
N ARG A 225 -7.15 -1.58 -21.45
CA ARG A 225 -7.91 -0.68 -22.35
C ARG A 225 -7.59 0.80 -22.13
N HIS A 226 -7.38 1.23 -20.87
CA HIS A 226 -6.95 2.61 -20.59
C HIS A 226 -5.54 2.88 -21.08
N CYS A 227 -4.62 1.90 -20.99
CA CYS A 227 -3.26 2.01 -21.51
C CYS A 227 -3.27 2.19 -23.03
N GLU A 228 -4.07 1.41 -23.76
CA GLU A 228 -4.28 1.57 -25.21
C GLU A 228 -4.73 2.99 -25.58
N VAL A 229 -5.72 3.52 -24.85
CA VAL A 229 -6.27 4.88 -25.10
C VAL A 229 -5.22 5.97 -24.90
N VAL A 230 -4.29 5.80 -23.95
CA VAL A 230 -3.24 6.80 -23.67
C VAL A 230 -1.92 6.52 -24.39
N GLY A 231 -1.82 5.43 -25.13
CA GLY A 231 -0.61 5.04 -25.88
C GLY A 231 0.54 4.60 -24.99
N ARG A 232 0.24 3.96 -23.84
CA ARG A 232 1.25 3.42 -22.92
C ARG A 232 1.26 1.90 -22.95
N ASP A 233 2.43 1.29 -22.82
CA ASP A 233 2.54 -0.16 -22.66
C ASP A 233 1.95 -0.58 -21.31
N TYR A 234 1.02 -1.53 -21.36
CA TYR A 234 0.38 -2.08 -20.14
C TYR A 234 1.40 -2.79 -19.23
N ASP A 235 2.43 -3.40 -19.82
CA ASP A 235 3.46 -4.14 -19.10
C ASP A 235 4.46 -3.23 -18.35
N ASP A 236 4.46 -1.91 -18.64
CA ASP A 236 5.20 -0.92 -17.87
C ASP A 236 4.61 -0.71 -16.47
N ILE A 237 3.36 -1.10 -16.24
CA ILE A 237 2.67 -0.93 -14.97
C ILE A 237 2.67 -2.26 -14.19
N GLU A 238 3.32 -2.28 -13.03
CA GLU A 238 3.25 -3.42 -12.13
C GLU A 238 1.86 -3.52 -11.49
N LYS A 239 1.26 -4.70 -11.52
CA LYS A 239 -0.01 -5.00 -10.84
C LYS A 239 0.31 -5.62 -9.50
N THR A 240 -0.21 -5.00 -8.43
CA THR A 240 0.03 -5.42 -7.05
C THR A 240 -1.29 -5.76 -6.36
N TRP A 241 -1.23 -6.65 -5.39
CA TRP A 241 -2.39 -7.07 -4.60
C TRP A 241 -2.06 -7.01 -3.10
N SER A 242 -2.98 -6.50 -2.29
CA SER A 242 -2.80 -6.41 -0.84
C SER A 242 -3.96 -7.09 -0.09
N PRO A 243 -3.93 -8.44 -0.02
CA PRO A 243 -4.91 -9.23 0.71
C PRO A 243 -4.67 -9.25 2.22
N GLU A 244 -5.64 -9.72 2.98
CA GLU A 244 -5.35 -10.32 4.28
C GLU A 244 -4.65 -11.67 4.07
N VAL A 245 -3.78 -12.05 5.02
CA VAL A 245 -3.13 -13.36 5.04
C VAL A 245 -3.30 -14.02 6.39
N PHE A 246 -3.62 -15.31 6.36
CA PHE A 246 -3.62 -16.17 7.52
C PHE A 246 -3.19 -17.58 7.11
N VAL A 247 -2.01 -17.97 7.55
CA VAL A 247 -1.40 -19.27 7.19
C VAL A 247 -1.20 -20.09 8.46
N ARG A 248 -1.58 -21.35 8.41
CA ARG A 248 -1.30 -22.35 9.46
C ARG A 248 -0.94 -23.67 8.80
N GLU A 249 -0.27 -24.55 9.53
CA GLU A 249 0.17 -25.85 9.00
C GLU A 249 -0.99 -26.79 8.67
N THR A 250 -2.12 -26.66 9.37
CA THR A 250 -3.29 -27.52 9.18
C THR A 250 -4.57 -26.75 8.90
N GLU A 251 -5.47 -27.34 8.13
CA GLU A 251 -6.79 -26.77 7.87
C GLU A 251 -7.63 -26.55 9.14
N ALA A 252 -7.45 -27.40 10.16
CA ALA A 252 -8.14 -27.25 11.43
C ALA A 252 -7.74 -25.96 12.14
N GLU A 253 -6.45 -25.64 12.15
CA GLU A 253 -5.94 -24.37 12.72
C GLU A 253 -6.37 -23.17 11.87
N VAL A 254 -6.38 -23.28 10.54
CA VAL A 254 -6.87 -22.24 9.65
C VAL A 254 -8.34 -21.93 9.96
N ARG A 255 -9.20 -22.94 10.09
CA ARG A 255 -10.63 -22.76 10.39
C ARG A 255 -10.91 -22.24 11.79
N ALA A 256 -10.02 -22.47 12.74
CA ALA A 256 -10.16 -21.99 14.12
C ALA A 256 -10.18 -20.46 14.24
N VAL A 257 -9.69 -19.72 13.24
CA VAL A 257 -9.70 -18.24 13.24
C VAL A 257 -11.10 -17.62 13.11
N GLY A 258 -12.05 -18.37 12.51
CA GLY A 258 -13.47 -18.02 12.43
C GLY A 258 -13.87 -16.99 11.38
N GLY A 259 -12.97 -16.14 10.86
CA GLY A 259 -13.26 -15.12 9.83
C GLY A 259 -12.27 -13.96 9.78
N SER A 260 -12.59 -12.96 8.97
CA SER A 260 -11.74 -11.79 8.75
C SER A 260 -11.59 -10.88 9.96
N THR A 261 -10.67 -9.94 9.89
CA THR A 261 -10.49 -8.86 10.88
C THR A 261 -11.79 -8.06 11.08
N PHE A 262 -12.62 -7.93 10.04
CA PHE A 262 -13.86 -7.15 10.06
C PHE A 262 -15.13 -7.99 10.23
N GLY A 263 -15.00 -9.28 10.60
CA GLY A 263 -16.15 -10.16 10.87
C GLY A 263 -16.81 -10.74 9.63
N GLU A 264 -16.15 -10.72 8.47
CA GLU A 264 -16.62 -11.44 7.29
C GLU A 264 -16.58 -12.96 7.56
N PRO A 265 -17.61 -13.73 7.13
CA PRO A 265 -17.63 -15.18 7.26
C PRO A 265 -16.42 -15.84 6.59
N PHE A 266 -15.97 -16.95 7.18
CA PHE A 266 -14.74 -17.63 6.78
C PHE A 266 -14.65 -17.93 5.27
N GLU A 267 -15.69 -18.51 4.68
CA GLU A 267 -15.69 -18.94 3.28
C GLU A 267 -15.57 -17.75 2.30
N SER A 268 -16.28 -16.67 2.58
CA SER A 268 -16.22 -15.43 1.78
C SER A 268 -14.84 -14.79 1.92
N TRP A 269 -14.36 -14.65 3.15
CA TRP A 269 -13.05 -14.10 3.44
C TRP A 269 -11.91 -14.90 2.79
N GLN A 270 -11.94 -16.23 2.91
CA GLN A 270 -10.97 -17.12 2.29
C GLN A 270 -10.97 -16.98 0.76
N ALA A 271 -12.13 -16.80 0.15
CA ALA A 271 -12.26 -16.69 -1.31
C ALA A 271 -11.53 -15.45 -1.88
N GLY A 272 -11.49 -14.34 -1.15
CA GLY A 272 -10.88 -13.08 -1.57
C GLY A 272 -9.49 -12.79 -0.99
N ASN A 273 -8.91 -13.73 -0.22
CA ASN A 273 -7.68 -13.49 0.54
C ASN A 273 -6.72 -14.69 0.52
N LEU A 274 -5.54 -14.54 1.15
CA LEU A 274 -4.53 -15.60 1.29
C LEU A 274 -4.74 -16.35 2.61
N VAL A 275 -5.73 -17.23 2.65
CA VAL A 275 -6.15 -17.94 3.86
C VAL A 275 -6.12 -19.45 3.61
N GLY A 276 -5.25 -20.17 4.30
CA GLY A 276 -5.10 -21.61 4.10
C GLY A 276 -3.81 -22.19 4.66
N THR A 277 -3.54 -23.42 4.29
CA THR A 277 -2.22 -24.03 4.47
C THR A 277 -1.22 -23.44 3.48
N PRO A 278 0.09 -23.60 3.69
CA PRO A 278 1.11 -23.12 2.75
C PRO A 278 0.82 -23.51 1.30
N ASP A 279 0.49 -24.75 1.02
CA ASP A 279 0.20 -25.24 -0.34
C ASP A 279 -1.01 -24.52 -0.96
N GLN A 280 -2.09 -24.35 -0.20
CA GLN A 280 -3.30 -23.65 -0.66
C GLN A 280 -3.01 -22.17 -0.97
N VAL A 281 -2.17 -21.55 -0.17
CA VAL A 281 -1.77 -20.14 -0.38
C VAL A 281 -0.84 -20.00 -1.59
N ILE A 282 0.11 -20.92 -1.79
CA ILE A 282 0.98 -20.96 -2.97
C ILE A 282 0.15 -21.12 -4.25
N GLU A 283 -0.80 -22.07 -4.27
CA GLU A 283 -1.72 -22.27 -5.41
C GLU A 283 -2.49 -20.98 -5.72
N ARG A 284 -3.03 -20.32 -4.70
CA ARG A 284 -3.76 -19.06 -4.88
C ARG A 284 -2.86 -17.92 -5.41
N ILE A 285 -1.65 -17.78 -4.93
CA ILE A 285 -0.67 -16.82 -5.45
C ILE A 285 -0.40 -17.10 -6.93
N GLY A 286 -0.30 -18.37 -7.30
CA GLY A 286 -0.13 -18.78 -8.70
C GLY A 286 -1.21 -18.22 -9.63
N LEU A 287 -2.47 -18.23 -9.22
CA LEU A 287 -3.58 -17.66 -10.00
C LEU A 287 -3.38 -16.16 -10.27
N TYR A 288 -3.01 -15.38 -9.25
CA TYR A 288 -2.78 -13.94 -9.43
C TYR A 288 -1.53 -13.65 -10.27
N ARG A 289 -0.48 -14.47 -10.14
CA ARG A 289 0.72 -14.37 -10.98
C ARG A 289 0.39 -14.62 -12.45
N GLU A 290 -0.43 -15.61 -12.77
CA GLU A 290 -0.89 -15.88 -14.14
C GLU A 290 -1.67 -14.71 -14.75
N MET A 291 -2.37 -13.93 -13.93
CA MET A 291 -3.05 -12.70 -14.33
C MET A 291 -2.12 -11.47 -14.40
N GLY A 292 -0.83 -11.64 -14.14
CA GLY A 292 0.17 -10.57 -14.24
C GLY A 292 0.40 -9.80 -12.93
N CYS A 293 -0.07 -10.29 -11.78
CA CYS A 293 0.35 -9.75 -10.48
C CYS A 293 1.84 -10.03 -10.26
N THR A 294 2.60 -9.00 -9.88
CA THR A 294 4.04 -9.09 -9.68
C THR A 294 4.46 -8.76 -8.26
N SER A 295 3.53 -8.29 -7.41
CA SER A 295 3.83 -7.99 -6.02
C SER A 295 2.62 -8.24 -5.13
N ILE A 296 2.84 -8.94 -4.03
CA ILE A 296 1.82 -9.20 -3.01
C ILE A 296 2.25 -8.55 -1.71
N ILE A 297 1.35 -7.78 -1.10
CA ILE A 297 1.59 -7.00 0.11
C ILE A 297 0.53 -7.40 1.15
N PRO A 298 0.71 -8.53 1.84
CA PRO A 298 -0.31 -9.07 2.71
C PRO A 298 -0.34 -8.38 4.08
N TRP A 299 -1.55 -8.28 4.64
CA TRP A 299 -1.81 -7.94 6.03
C TRP A 299 -2.02 -9.22 6.86
N CYS A 300 -1.16 -9.48 7.85
CA CYS A 300 -1.31 -10.66 8.72
C CYS A 300 -2.48 -10.51 9.68
N ARG A 301 -3.43 -11.44 9.57
CA ARG A 301 -4.68 -11.44 10.35
C ARG A 301 -4.45 -11.59 11.86
N ASP A 302 -3.36 -12.21 12.24
CA ASP A 302 -2.99 -12.51 13.63
C ASP A 302 -2.12 -11.46 14.31
N TYR A 303 -1.83 -10.33 13.65
CA TYR A 303 -1.11 -9.26 14.32
C TYR A 303 -1.77 -8.87 15.66
N PRO A 304 -1.00 -8.63 16.71
CA PRO A 304 0.46 -8.41 16.75
C PRO A 304 1.31 -9.69 16.89
N ALA A 305 0.70 -10.89 16.85
CA ALA A 305 1.46 -12.14 16.72
C ALA A 305 2.14 -12.19 15.32
N THR A 306 3.22 -12.96 15.21
CA THR A 306 4.05 -13.00 14.01
C THR A 306 4.13 -14.39 13.38
N ASP A 307 3.28 -15.32 13.83
CA ASP A 307 3.26 -16.70 13.34
C ASP A 307 2.95 -16.75 11.84
N THR A 308 1.90 -16.05 11.39
CA THR A 308 1.58 -15.97 9.96
C THR A 308 2.70 -15.30 9.16
N LEU A 309 3.28 -14.21 9.65
CA LEU A 309 4.38 -13.51 8.99
C LEU A 309 5.58 -14.45 8.77
N THR A 310 5.94 -15.20 9.80
CA THR A 310 7.08 -16.13 9.78
C THR A 310 6.80 -17.32 8.86
N LEU A 311 5.66 -17.99 9.06
CA LEU A 311 5.29 -19.18 8.27
C LEU A 311 5.14 -18.85 6.78
N PHE A 312 4.56 -17.69 6.45
CA PHE A 312 4.46 -17.22 5.07
C PHE A 312 5.83 -17.01 4.43
N ALA A 313 6.76 -16.36 5.15
CA ALA A 313 8.12 -16.14 4.65
C ALA A 313 8.91 -17.45 4.46
N GLU A 314 8.78 -18.40 5.38
CA GLU A 314 9.57 -19.64 5.38
C GLU A 314 9.00 -20.69 4.42
N GLN A 315 7.70 -20.83 4.31
CA GLN A 315 7.08 -21.94 3.57
C GLN A 315 6.35 -21.49 2.28
N VAL A 316 5.92 -20.26 2.16
CA VAL A 316 5.18 -19.79 0.98
C VAL A 316 6.10 -19.04 0.01
N VAL A 317 6.80 -18.00 0.49
CA VAL A 317 7.62 -17.12 -0.35
C VAL A 317 8.62 -17.87 -1.23
N PRO A 318 9.40 -18.88 -0.74
CA PRO A 318 10.39 -19.57 -1.56
C PRO A 318 9.81 -20.32 -2.77
N SER A 319 8.57 -20.81 -2.63
CA SER A 319 7.89 -21.56 -3.70
C SER A 319 7.03 -20.68 -4.61
N ALA A 320 6.73 -19.45 -4.19
CA ALA A 320 5.87 -18.51 -4.92
C ALA A 320 6.65 -17.42 -5.70
N ARG A 321 7.97 -17.29 -5.51
CA ARG A 321 8.86 -16.39 -6.28
C ARG A 321 9.05 -16.76 -7.75
#